data_cb40a8e58a5ec6487a28143de0b079d6
#
_entry.id   cb40a8e58a5ec6487a28143de0b079d6
#
_cell.length_a   1.000
_cell.length_b   1.000
_cell.length_c   1.000
_cell.angle_alpha   90.00
_cell.angle_beta   90.00
_cell.angle_gamma   90.00
#
_symmetry.space_group_name_H-M   'P 1'
#
loop_
_entity.id
_entity.type
_entity.pdbx_description
1 polymer ?
#
loop_
_entity_poly.entity_id
_entity_poly.type
_entity_poly.pdbx_seq_one_letter_code
_entity_poly.pdbx_strand_id
1 'polypeptide(L)'
;VNMADPDGNSAVLIGLIIVAILLFTPVGETVFQVVTSTLSYIGIAIALIFDEDIRNDMNAIGWNPFNKNEYATLNSSKVSLYKGVPVFRTAAGGRSGSFGAIFLAKGSGIDSIHHERGHNWQLMMMGITNYGFMIGLPSWREWSTRQYYDRPWDITADVFGGVTGRTHSQADINRGYWFLAVSSLFGPLGYLCIIGEY
;
A
#
# COMPACT_ATOMS: atom_id res chain seq x y z
N VAL A 1 -8.45 -34.93 31.84
CA VAL A 1 -8.17 -33.61 32.42
C VAL A 1 -9.06 -32.63 31.63
N ASN A 2 -10.14 -32.17 32.27
CA ASN A 2 -11.03 -31.17 31.69
C ASN A 2 -10.30 -29.83 31.79
N MET A 3 -9.69 -29.39 30.67
CA MET A 3 -9.15 -28.04 30.55
C MET A 3 -10.29 -27.09 30.23
N ALA A 4 -11.27 -26.98 31.09
CA ALA A 4 -12.22 -25.91 31.04
C ALA A 4 -11.48 -24.64 31.48
N ASP A 5 -11.39 -23.65 30.65
CA ASP A 5 -10.96 -22.31 31.03
C ASP A 5 -12.12 -21.65 31.80
N PRO A 6 -12.09 -21.67 33.11
CA PRO A 6 -13.24 -21.26 33.94
C PRO A 6 -13.47 -19.75 33.85
N ASP A 7 -12.49 -18.99 33.38
CA ASP A 7 -12.54 -17.52 33.38
C ASP A 7 -12.62 -16.91 31.98
N GLY A 8 -12.58 -17.73 30.91
CA GLY A 8 -12.58 -17.27 29.52
C GLY A 8 -11.31 -16.50 29.09
N ASN A 9 -10.34 -16.39 29.97
CA ASN A 9 -9.12 -15.59 29.76
C ASN A 9 -8.21 -16.19 28.69
N SER A 10 -8.20 -17.54 28.56
CA SER A 10 -7.40 -18.22 27.52
C SER A 10 -7.90 -17.92 26.12
N ALA A 11 -9.21 -17.85 25.91
CA ALA A 11 -9.79 -17.51 24.61
C ALA A 11 -9.47 -16.05 24.23
N VAL A 12 -9.54 -15.13 25.20
CA VAL A 12 -9.15 -13.73 25.00
C VAL A 12 -7.67 -13.62 24.68
N LEU A 13 -6.80 -14.32 25.43
CA LEU A 13 -5.36 -14.31 25.19
C LEU A 13 -5.01 -14.89 23.81
N ILE A 14 -5.61 -16.00 23.42
CA ILE A 14 -5.43 -16.59 22.08
C ILE A 14 -5.89 -15.59 21.01
N GLY A 15 -7.03 -14.96 21.20
CA GLY A 15 -7.53 -13.91 20.31
C GLY A 15 -6.54 -12.75 20.16
N LEU A 16 -5.98 -12.26 21.25
CA LEU A 16 -4.98 -11.19 21.25
C LEU A 16 -3.67 -11.62 20.55
N ILE A 17 -3.23 -12.85 20.75
CA ILE A 17 -2.05 -13.40 20.07
C ILE A 17 -2.29 -13.50 18.58
N ILE A 18 -3.46 -13.98 18.14
CA ILE A 18 -3.82 -14.04 16.72
C ILE A 18 -3.85 -12.63 16.11
N VAL A 19 -4.47 -11.68 16.78
CA VAL A 19 -4.49 -10.28 16.34
C VAL A 19 -3.08 -9.71 16.27
N ALA A 20 -2.23 -9.99 17.26
CA ALA A 20 -0.84 -9.54 17.24
C ALA A 20 -0.07 -10.15 16.05
N ILE A 21 -0.24 -11.46 15.79
CA ILE A 21 0.37 -12.11 14.64
C ILE A 21 -0.10 -11.45 13.33
N LEU A 22 -1.41 -11.18 13.20
CA LEU A 22 -1.98 -10.57 12.01
C LEU A 22 -1.54 -9.11 11.80
N LEU A 23 -1.30 -8.37 12.87
CA LEU A 23 -0.95 -6.95 12.78
C LEU A 23 0.57 -6.68 12.75
N PHE A 24 1.39 -7.60 13.25
CA PHE A 24 2.82 -7.33 13.46
C PHE A 24 3.76 -8.33 12.78
N THR A 25 3.24 -9.22 11.94
CA THR A 25 4.08 -10.18 11.22
C THR A 25 3.89 -10.14 9.71
N PRO A 26 4.91 -10.49 8.91
CA PRO A 26 4.80 -10.62 7.46
C PRO A 26 3.70 -11.59 7.01
N VAL A 27 3.38 -12.59 7.83
CA VAL A 27 2.28 -13.53 7.55
C VAL A 27 0.94 -12.82 7.60
N GLY A 28 0.70 -12.02 8.64
CA GLY A 28 -0.52 -11.24 8.77
C GLY A 28 -0.67 -10.23 7.64
N GLU A 29 0.43 -9.60 7.25
CA GLU A 29 0.44 -8.69 6.12
C GLU A 29 0.08 -9.36 4.80
N THR A 30 0.62 -10.55 4.55
CA THR A 30 0.25 -11.33 3.37
C THR A 30 -1.24 -11.66 3.39
N VAL A 31 -1.77 -12.10 4.52
CA VAL A 31 -3.20 -12.35 4.70
C VAL A 31 -4.01 -11.09 4.46
N PHE A 32 -3.61 -9.97 5.06
CA PHE A 32 -4.27 -8.68 4.87
C PHE A 32 -4.27 -8.25 3.40
N GLN A 33 -3.13 -8.35 2.71
CA GLN A 33 -3.01 -8.02 1.30
C GLN A 33 -3.92 -8.92 0.43
N VAL A 34 -3.95 -10.22 0.69
CA VAL A 34 -4.84 -11.15 -0.01
C VAL A 34 -6.31 -10.79 0.21
N VAL A 35 -6.69 -10.53 1.45
CA VAL A 35 -8.08 -10.17 1.79
C VAL A 35 -8.49 -8.86 1.12
N THR A 36 -7.69 -7.80 1.24
CA THR A 36 -8.00 -6.50 0.66
C THR A 36 -8.03 -6.54 -0.87
N SER A 37 -7.11 -7.25 -1.50
CA SER A 37 -7.11 -7.48 -2.94
C SER A 37 -8.35 -8.25 -3.38
N THR A 38 -8.71 -9.31 -2.67
CA THR A 38 -9.91 -10.09 -2.96
C THR A 38 -11.18 -9.24 -2.87
N LEU A 39 -11.32 -8.45 -1.80
CA LEU A 39 -12.46 -7.54 -1.65
C LEU A 39 -12.49 -6.48 -2.77
N SER A 40 -11.35 -5.98 -3.20
CA SER A 40 -11.25 -5.05 -4.32
C SER A 40 -11.71 -5.70 -5.63
N TYR A 41 -11.30 -6.94 -5.92
CA TYR A 41 -11.78 -7.68 -7.10
C TYR A 41 -13.28 -7.96 -7.04
N ILE A 42 -13.82 -8.31 -5.88
CA ILE A 42 -15.27 -8.48 -5.69
C ILE A 42 -15.97 -7.14 -5.96
N GLY A 43 -15.44 -6.03 -5.43
CA GLY A 43 -15.97 -4.69 -5.70
C GLY A 43 -15.99 -4.35 -7.19
N ILE A 44 -14.91 -4.66 -7.92
CA ILE A 44 -14.85 -4.50 -9.37
C ILE A 44 -15.89 -5.37 -10.07
N ALA A 45 -16.03 -6.63 -9.69
CA ALA A 45 -17.01 -7.54 -10.29
C ALA A 45 -18.44 -7.02 -10.10
N ILE A 46 -18.77 -6.52 -8.90
CA ILE A 46 -20.06 -5.90 -8.62
C ILE A 46 -20.25 -4.64 -9.49
N ALA A 47 -19.23 -3.77 -9.55
CA ALA A 47 -19.28 -2.56 -10.36
C ALA A 47 -19.50 -2.86 -11.85
N LEU A 48 -18.84 -3.90 -12.40
CA LEU A 48 -19.03 -4.35 -13.78
C LEU A 48 -20.47 -4.83 -14.08
N ILE A 49 -21.20 -5.30 -13.06
CA ILE A 49 -22.60 -5.71 -13.22
C ILE A 49 -23.52 -4.50 -13.26
N PHE A 50 -23.29 -3.52 -12.40
CA PHE A 50 -24.23 -2.44 -12.11
C PHE A 50 -23.86 -1.09 -12.73
N ASP A 51 -22.59 -0.87 -13.13
CA ASP A 51 -22.12 0.39 -13.70
C ASP A 51 -21.66 0.17 -15.15
N GLU A 52 -22.43 0.71 -16.11
CA GLU A 52 -22.15 0.59 -17.52
C GLU A 52 -20.86 1.33 -17.94
N ASP A 53 -20.57 2.47 -17.33
CA ASP A 53 -19.35 3.23 -17.62
C ASP A 53 -18.11 2.43 -17.23
N ILE A 54 -18.12 1.80 -16.05
CA ILE A 54 -17.02 0.95 -15.58
C ILE A 54 -16.87 -0.26 -16.51
N ARG A 55 -17.97 -0.87 -16.94
CA ARG A 55 -17.94 -2.01 -17.89
C ARG A 55 -17.34 -1.61 -19.23
N ASN A 56 -17.75 -0.47 -19.76
CA ASN A 56 -17.22 0.05 -21.02
C ASN A 56 -15.74 0.37 -20.92
N ASP A 57 -15.31 0.99 -19.83
CA ASP A 57 -13.90 1.28 -19.55
C ASP A 57 -13.06 -0.01 -19.48
N MET A 58 -13.55 -1.03 -18.78
CA MET A 58 -12.86 -2.32 -18.65
C MET A 58 -12.78 -3.06 -20.00
N ASN A 59 -13.84 -3.01 -20.79
CA ASN A 59 -13.85 -3.57 -22.14
C ASN A 59 -12.87 -2.84 -23.06
N ALA A 60 -12.79 -1.51 -22.97
CA ALA A 60 -11.88 -0.69 -23.77
C ALA A 60 -10.41 -0.99 -23.49
N ILE A 61 -10.06 -1.36 -22.27
CA ILE A 61 -8.69 -1.76 -21.91
C ILE A 61 -8.38 -3.23 -22.19
N GLY A 62 -9.35 -4.00 -22.74
CA GLY A 62 -9.15 -5.42 -22.98
C GLY A 62 -8.86 -6.19 -21.68
N TRP A 63 -9.67 -5.96 -20.66
CA TRP A 63 -9.43 -6.47 -19.31
C TRP A 63 -9.06 -7.95 -19.31
N ASN A 64 -7.83 -8.21 -18.88
CA ASN A 64 -7.34 -9.53 -18.58
C ASN A 64 -6.62 -9.47 -17.24
N PRO A 65 -7.14 -10.08 -16.17
CA PRO A 65 -6.52 -10.05 -14.85
C PRO A 65 -5.12 -10.66 -14.82
N PHE A 66 -4.75 -11.42 -15.84
CA PHE A 66 -3.45 -12.04 -15.99
C PHE A 66 -2.51 -11.27 -16.92
N ASN A 67 -2.97 -10.20 -17.54
CA ASN A 67 -2.11 -9.38 -18.39
C ASN A 67 -1.20 -8.50 -17.52
N LYS A 68 0.08 -8.86 -17.48
CA LYS A 68 1.09 -8.19 -16.64
C LYS A 68 1.54 -6.84 -17.20
N ASN A 69 1.21 -6.51 -18.43
CA ASN A 69 1.95 -5.48 -19.16
C ASN A 69 1.22 -4.19 -19.40
N GLU A 70 -0.09 -4.11 -19.17
CA GLU A 70 -0.81 -2.96 -19.67
C GLU A 70 -1.61 -2.22 -18.62
N TYR A 71 -1.18 -1.02 -18.48
CA TYR A 71 -1.96 0.08 -17.99
C TYR A 71 -2.50 0.83 -19.21
N ALA A 72 -3.59 0.34 -19.78
CA ALA A 72 -4.23 1.04 -20.87
C ALA A 72 -5.11 2.17 -20.33
N THR A 73 -4.90 3.33 -20.87
CA THR A 73 -5.70 4.57 -20.70
C THR A 73 -5.97 5.03 -19.28
N LEU A 74 -4.97 5.72 -18.75
CA LEU A 74 -5.04 6.51 -17.51
C LEU A 74 -6.15 7.57 -17.48
N ASN A 75 -6.73 7.94 -18.61
CA ASN A 75 -7.45 9.20 -18.71
C ASN A 75 -8.96 9.13 -18.57
N SER A 76 -9.59 7.98 -18.66
CA SER A 76 -11.05 7.84 -18.60
C SER A 76 -11.56 6.81 -17.60
N SER A 77 -10.78 5.77 -17.30
CA SER A 77 -11.27 4.64 -16.51
C SER A 77 -11.37 4.97 -15.02
N LYS A 78 -12.52 4.77 -14.42
CA LYS A 78 -12.73 4.90 -12.97
C LYS A 78 -12.02 3.79 -12.21
N VAL A 79 -11.89 2.62 -12.83
CA VAL A 79 -11.23 1.43 -12.27
C VAL A 79 -10.34 0.81 -13.34
N SER A 80 -9.19 0.34 -12.94
CA SER A 80 -8.25 -0.37 -13.82
C SER A 80 -7.40 -1.35 -13.01
N LEU A 81 -6.58 -2.13 -13.70
CA LEU A 81 -5.62 -3.03 -13.09
C LEU A 81 -4.21 -2.64 -13.51
N TYR A 82 -3.31 -2.61 -12.54
CA TYR A 82 -1.89 -2.43 -12.81
C TYR A 82 -1.10 -3.57 -12.19
N LYS A 83 -0.54 -4.43 -13.03
CA LYS A 83 0.22 -5.62 -12.61
C LYS A 83 -0.52 -6.44 -11.55
N GLY A 84 -1.83 -6.64 -11.75
CA GLY A 84 -2.68 -7.37 -10.83
C GLY A 84 -3.16 -6.59 -9.60
N VAL A 85 -2.79 -5.32 -9.45
CA VAL A 85 -3.27 -4.46 -8.35
C VAL A 85 -4.43 -3.61 -8.85
N PRO A 86 -5.59 -3.60 -8.17
CA PRO A 86 -6.69 -2.72 -8.49
C PRO A 86 -6.30 -1.25 -8.33
N VAL A 87 -6.67 -0.43 -9.30
CA VAL A 87 -6.42 1.01 -9.32
C VAL A 87 -7.75 1.72 -9.46
N PHE A 88 -8.09 2.53 -8.48
CA PHE A 88 -9.30 3.33 -8.44
C PHE A 88 -8.96 4.79 -8.69
N ARG A 89 -9.66 5.46 -9.61
CA ARG A 89 -9.55 6.89 -9.82
C ARG A 89 -10.64 7.62 -9.09
N THR A 90 -10.24 8.61 -8.32
CA THR A 90 -11.20 9.50 -7.66
C THR A 90 -11.46 10.72 -8.54
N ALA A 91 -12.70 11.18 -8.55
CA ALA A 91 -13.06 12.45 -9.20
C ALA A 91 -12.55 13.67 -8.40
N ALA A 92 -12.19 13.47 -7.14
CA ALA A 92 -11.71 14.51 -6.25
C ALA A 92 -10.23 14.82 -6.53
N GLY A 93 -9.87 16.10 -6.45
CA GLY A 93 -8.50 16.52 -6.26
C GLY A 93 -8.01 16.04 -4.89
N GLY A 94 -6.71 16.00 -4.68
CA GLY A 94 -6.11 15.56 -3.45
C GLY A 94 -4.92 14.65 -3.70
N ARG A 95 -4.77 13.62 -2.87
CA ARG A 95 -3.64 12.69 -2.91
C ARG A 95 -4.01 11.35 -3.48
N SER A 96 -3.03 10.77 -4.15
CA SER A 96 -2.99 9.34 -4.37
C SER A 96 -2.57 8.65 -3.06
N GLY A 97 -2.87 7.37 -2.96
CA GLY A 97 -2.51 6.54 -1.82
C GLY A 97 -2.69 5.08 -2.16
N SER A 98 -2.09 4.20 -1.36
CA SER A 98 -2.23 2.77 -1.54
C SER A 98 -2.42 2.04 -0.22
N PHE A 99 -3.30 1.05 -0.28
CA PHE A 99 -3.57 0.17 0.85
C PHE A 99 -4.15 -1.15 0.32
N GLY A 100 -3.28 -1.96 -0.29
CA GLY A 100 -3.70 -3.17 -0.99
C GLY A 100 -4.23 -2.92 -2.40
N ALA A 101 -4.98 -1.85 -2.58
CA ALA A 101 -5.33 -1.25 -3.87
C ALA A 101 -4.65 0.11 -4.01
N ILE A 102 -4.61 0.66 -5.20
CA ILE A 102 -4.09 1.99 -5.48
C ILE A 102 -5.26 2.94 -5.68
N PHE A 103 -5.26 4.06 -4.99
CA PHE A 103 -6.24 5.14 -5.13
C PHE A 103 -5.54 6.36 -5.74
N LEU A 104 -5.97 6.76 -6.93
CA LEU A 104 -5.36 7.87 -7.65
C LEU A 104 -6.22 9.13 -7.54
N ALA A 105 -5.58 10.22 -7.17
CA ALA A 105 -6.18 11.54 -7.26
C ALA A 105 -6.40 11.94 -8.73
N LYS A 106 -7.34 12.87 -8.96
CA LYS A 106 -7.59 13.45 -10.27
C LYS A 106 -6.30 14.04 -10.86
N GLY A 107 -5.98 13.66 -12.10
CA GLY A 107 -4.80 14.15 -12.79
C GLY A 107 -3.48 13.42 -12.50
N SER A 108 -3.49 12.43 -11.60
CA SER A 108 -2.31 11.61 -11.35
C SER A 108 -1.89 10.81 -12.58
N GLY A 109 -0.58 10.82 -12.87
CA GLY A 109 0.04 10.10 -13.98
C GLY A 109 0.53 8.69 -13.62
N ILE A 110 1.25 8.08 -14.55
CA ILE A 110 1.79 6.72 -14.39
C ILE A 110 2.81 6.63 -13.24
N ASP A 111 3.63 7.66 -13.05
CA ASP A 111 4.60 7.69 -11.94
C ASP A 111 3.92 7.67 -10.57
N SER A 112 2.71 8.22 -10.45
CA SER A 112 1.93 8.10 -9.22
C SER A 112 1.51 6.66 -8.95
N ILE A 113 1.18 5.90 -10.00
CA ILE A 113 0.83 4.47 -9.86
C ILE A 113 2.06 3.67 -9.44
N HIS A 114 3.19 3.95 -10.07
CA HIS A 114 4.47 3.33 -9.73
C HIS A 114 4.81 3.61 -8.27
N HIS A 115 4.73 4.87 -7.85
CA HIS A 115 4.98 5.30 -6.47
C HIS A 115 4.07 4.58 -5.46
N GLU A 116 2.77 4.60 -5.69
CA GLU A 116 1.80 3.94 -4.81
C GLU A 116 1.98 2.42 -4.76
N ARG A 117 2.40 1.81 -5.88
CA ARG A 117 2.78 0.40 -5.88
C ARG A 117 4.01 0.13 -5.01
N GLY A 118 4.96 1.06 -5.00
CA GLY A 118 6.10 0.99 -4.09
C GLY A 118 5.68 1.01 -2.63
N HIS A 119 4.71 1.83 -2.27
CA HIS A 119 4.12 1.82 -0.92
C HIS A 119 3.42 0.50 -0.60
N ASN A 120 2.78 -0.16 -1.55
CA ASN A 120 2.25 -1.52 -1.33
C ASN A 120 3.36 -2.53 -1.03
N TRP A 121 4.53 -2.43 -1.68
CA TRP A 121 5.69 -3.26 -1.31
C TRP A 121 6.17 -2.99 0.11
N GLN A 122 6.25 -1.73 0.52
CA GLN A 122 6.63 -1.37 1.89
C GLN A 122 5.61 -1.89 2.91
N LEU A 123 4.31 -1.77 2.62
CA LEU A 123 3.24 -2.34 3.43
C LEU A 123 3.43 -3.85 3.64
N MET A 124 3.75 -4.58 2.58
CA MET A 124 4.00 -6.04 2.64
C MET A 124 5.25 -6.40 3.45
N MET A 125 6.28 -5.54 3.42
CA MET A 125 7.54 -5.80 4.14
C MET A 125 7.48 -5.43 5.61
N MET A 126 6.78 -4.37 5.95
CA MET A 126 6.80 -3.78 7.30
C MET A 126 5.66 -4.24 8.20
N GLY A 127 4.58 -4.70 7.62
CA GLY A 127 3.38 -4.92 8.37
C GLY A 127 2.47 -3.66 8.47
N ILE A 128 1.16 -3.87 8.54
CA ILE A 128 0.18 -2.78 8.53
C ILE A 128 0.42 -1.76 9.65
N THR A 129 0.78 -2.24 10.82
CA THR A 129 1.01 -1.38 11.98
C THR A 129 2.27 -0.56 11.82
N ASN A 130 3.39 -1.21 11.49
CA ASN A 130 4.66 -0.51 11.28
C ASN A 130 4.56 0.44 10.10
N TYR A 131 3.97 0.00 8.98
CA TYR A 131 3.72 0.86 7.83
C TYR A 131 2.87 2.07 8.20
N GLY A 132 1.77 1.87 8.92
CA GLY A 132 0.89 2.96 9.35
C GLY A 132 1.60 4.02 10.19
N PHE A 133 2.40 3.60 11.18
CA PHE A 133 3.13 4.52 12.05
C PHE A 133 4.36 5.14 11.39
N MET A 134 5.12 4.36 10.60
CA MET A 134 6.42 4.78 10.08
C MET A 134 6.33 5.49 8.72
N ILE A 135 5.31 5.21 7.95
CA ILE A 135 5.11 5.75 6.60
C ILE A 135 3.78 6.47 6.48
N GLY A 136 2.67 5.78 6.76
CA GLY A 136 1.34 6.31 6.51
C GLY A 136 1.07 7.61 7.26
N LEU A 137 1.30 7.64 8.56
CA LEU A 137 1.08 8.81 9.40
C LEU A 137 2.05 9.97 9.09
N PRO A 138 3.38 9.74 8.99
CA PRO A 138 4.31 10.79 8.57
C PRO A 138 4.02 11.31 7.17
N SER A 139 3.77 10.44 6.21
CA SER A 139 3.41 10.81 4.85
C SER A 139 2.14 11.65 4.79
N TRP A 140 1.13 11.33 5.61
CA TRP A 140 -0.07 12.13 5.73
C TRP A 140 0.18 13.50 6.38
N ARG A 141 1.06 13.58 7.36
CA ARG A 141 1.39 14.83 8.06
C ARG A 141 2.22 15.78 7.20
N GLU A 142 3.15 15.25 6.40
CA GLU A 142 4.16 16.06 5.69
C GLU A 142 3.82 16.36 4.22
N TRP A 143 2.64 15.99 3.77
CA TRP A 143 2.24 16.05 2.36
C TRP A 143 2.30 17.43 1.69
N SER A 144 2.27 18.50 2.44
CA SER A 144 2.31 19.87 1.93
C SER A 144 3.73 20.44 1.85
N THR A 145 4.73 19.68 2.26
CA THR A 145 6.12 20.14 2.25
C THR A 145 6.75 19.97 0.86
N ARG A 146 7.64 20.90 0.48
CA ARG A 146 8.39 20.80 -0.79
C ARG A 146 9.29 19.57 -0.87
N GLN A 147 9.66 19.00 0.27
CA GLN A 147 10.58 17.87 0.41
C GLN A 147 9.85 16.53 0.55
N TYR A 148 8.57 16.49 0.24
CA TYR A 148 7.76 15.27 0.42
C TYR A 148 8.41 14.05 -0.23
N TYR A 149 8.81 14.15 -1.50
CA TYR A 149 9.42 13.04 -2.25
C TYR A 149 10.89 12.76 -1.92
N ASP A 150 11.52 13.57 -1.08
CA ASP A 150 12.91 13.38 -0.64
C ASP A 150 13.00 12.57 0.67
N ARG A 151 11.86 12.13 1.19
CA ARG A 151 11.79 11.33 2.41
C ARG A 151 12.22 9.88 2.13
N PRO A 152 12.88 9.21 3.11
CA PRO A 152 13.38 7.86 2.92
C PRO A 152 12.32 6.86 2.44
N TRP A 153 11.11 6.98 2.95
CA TRP A 153 9.99 6.12 2.55
C TRP A 153 9.48 6.41 1.15
N ASP A 154 9.45 7.68 0.72
CA ASP A 154 9.02 8.03 -0.64
C ASP A 154 10.08 7.67 -1.68
N ILE A 155 11.37 7.86 -1.35
CA ILE A 155 12.49 7.41 -2.19
C ILE A 155 12.42 5.90 -2.42
N THR A 156 12.23 5.11 -1.37
CA THR A 156 12.13 3.66 -1.53
C THR A 156 10.84 3.23 -2.21
N ALA A 157 9.74 3.95 -2.04
CA ALA A 157 8.53 3.72 -2.83
C ALA A 157 8.78 3.96 -4.32
N ASP A 158 9.48 5.03 -4.69
CA ASP A 158 9.87 5.29 -6.07
C ASP A 158 10.73 4.16 -6.65
N VAL A 159 11.73 3.71 -5.89
CA VAL A 159 12.63 2.63 -6.32
C VAL A 159 11.88 1.31 -6.51
N PHE A 160 11.08 0.90 -5.52
CA PHE A 160 10.32 -0.35 -5.60
C PHE A 160 9.20 -0.32 -6.63
N GLY A 161 8.60 0.84 -6.82
CA GLY A 161 7.55 1.02 -7.81
C GLY A 161 8.08 1.15 -9.24
N GLY A 162 9.33 1.56 -9.41
CA GLY A 162 9.96 1.80 -10.70
C GLY A 162 9.55 3.16 -11.29
N VAL A 163 9.51 4.19 -10.46
CA VAL A 163 9.28 5.57 -10.91
C VAL A 163 10.46 6.02 -11.76
N THR A 164 10.19 6.61 -12.93
CA THR A 164 11.22 7.06 -13.87
C THR A 164 11.32 8.58 -13.97
N GLY A 165 10.27 9.29 -13.59
CA GLY A 165 10.22 10.76 -13.65
C GLY A 165 10.95 11.47 -12.51
N ARG A 166 11.49 10.71 -11.55
CA ARG A 166 12.28 11.22 -10.41
C ARG A 166 13.59 10.47 -10.29
N THR A 167 14.65 11.19 -9.97
CA THR A 167 15.98 10.61 -9.77
C THR A 167 16.44 10.84 -8.34
N HIS A 168 16.97 9.81 -7.73
CA HIS A 168 17.49 9.84 -6.37
C HIS A 168 18.98 9.49 -6.38
N SER A 169 19.76 10.12 -5.50
CA SER A 169 21.17 9.75 -5.35
C SER A 169 21.29 8.35 -4.72
N GLN A 170 22.41 7.66 -4.97
CA GLN A 170 22.66 6.36 -4.35
C GLN A 170 22.71 6.47 -2.82
N ALA A 171 23.16 7.60 -2.28
CA ALA A 171 23.19 7.85 -0.85
C ALA A 171 21.75 7.92 -0.27
N ASP A 172 20.85 8.59 -0.97
CA ASP A 172 19.44 8.67 -0.57
C ASP A 172 18.72 7.32 -0.65
N ILE A 173 18.99 6.55 -1.69
CA ILE A 173 18.47 5.18 -1.84
C ILE A 173 18.95 4.30 -0.68
N ASN A 174 20.25 4.35 -0.35
CA ASN A 174 20.81 3.58 0.77
C ASN A 174 20.20 3.99 2.11
N ARG A 175 19.96 5.29 2.31
CA ARG A 175 19.27 5.81 3.50
C ARG A 175 17.84 5.29 3.58
N GLY A 176 17.15 5.25 2.45
CA GLY A 176 15.80 4.67 2.36
C GLY A 176 15.78 3.19 2.72
N TYR A 177 16.71 2.39 2.20
CA TYR A 177 16.82 0.97 2.57
C TYR A 177 17.15 0.76 4.05
N TRP A 178 18.03 1.58 4.60
CA TRP A 178 18.32 1.55 6.02
C TRP A 178 17.08 1.87 6.87
N PHE A 179 16.35 2.92 6.48
CA PHE A 179 15.07 3.26 7.11
C PHE A 179 14.09 2.07 7.11
N LEU A 180 13.90 1.42 5.97
CA LEU A 180 13.00 0.27 5.87
C LEU A 180 13.46 -0.91 6.74
N ALA A 181 14.76 -1.23 6.71
CA ALA A 181 15.31 -2.34 7.49
C ALA A 181 15.10 -2.11 9.00
N VAL A 182 15.44 -0.93 9.50
CA VAL A 182 15.27 -0.57 10.91
C VAL A 182 13.79 -0.53 11.29
N SER A 183 12.95 0.06 10.46
CA SER A 183 11.51 0.16 10.72
C SER A 183 10.82 -1.21 10.70
N SER A 184 11.24 -2.10 9.82
CA SER A 184 10.69 -3.47 9.74
C SER A 184 11.09 -4.32 10.95
N LEU A 185 12.30 -4.12 11.49
CA LEU A 185 12.81 -4.90 12.62
C LEU A 185 12.32 -4.37 13.97
N PHE A 186 12.29 -3.07 14.14
CA PHE A 186 12.06 -2.42 15.43
C PHE A 186 10.73 -1.67 15.50
N GLY A 187 10.00 -1.58 14.40
CA GLY A 187 8.73 -0.85 14.34
C GLY A 187 8.87 0.61 14.80
N PRO A 188 7.89 1.13 15.54
CA PRO A 188 7.91 2.52 16.02
C PRO A 188 9.11 2.86 16.91
N LEU A 189 9.72 1.88 17.58
CA LEU A 189 10.95 2.11 18.36
C LEU A 189 12.15 2.44 17.47
N GLY A 190 12.21 1.90 16.26
CA GLY A 190 13.24 2.23 15.28
C GLY A 190 13.17 3.68 14.82
N TYR A 191 12.00 4.29 14.84
CA TYR A 191 11.83 5.71 14.50
C TYR A 191 12.60 6.62 15.45
N LEU A 192 12.62 6.29 16.73
CA LEU A 192 13.38 7.08 17.73
C LEU A 192 14.88 7.08 17.46
N CYS A 193 15.40 6.03 16.83
CA CYS A 193 16.80 5.94 16.45
C CYS A 193 17.13 6.78 15.19
N ILE A 194 16.14 7.06 14.36
CA ILE A 194 16.33 7.71 13.05
C ILE A 194 16.07 9.22 13.14
N ILE A 195 15.18 9.69 14.03
CA ILE A 195 14.83 11.12 14.18
C ILE A 195 16.05 11.98 14.61
N GLY A 196 17.06 11.40 15.24
CA GLY A 196 18.26 12.13 15.68
C GLY A 196 19.17 12.57 14.54
N GLU A 197 18.91 12.14 13.30
CA GLU A 197 19.72 12.44 12.13
C GLU A 197 19.07 13.46 11.15
N TYR A 198 17.92 14.02 11.51
CA TYR A 198 17.20 15.05 10.74
C TYR A 198 17.05 16.36 11.57
#